data_b91f527ad4e8b10a1f643ee4d44aa198
#
_entry.id   b91f527ad4e8b10a1f643ee4d44aa198
#
_cell.length_a   1.000
_cell.length_b   1.000
_cell.length_c   1.000
_cell.angle_alpha   90.00
_cell.angle_beta   90.00
_cell.angle_gamma   90.00
#
_symmetry.space_group_name_H-M   'P 1'
#
loop_
_entity.id
_entity.type
_entity.pdbx_description
1 polymer ?
#
loop_
_entity_poly.entity_id
_entity_poly.type
_entity_poly.pdbx_seq_one_letter_code
_entity_poly.pdbx_strand_id
1 'polypeptide(L)'
;MPLVRISLMQGKPASYRAVIGAAVHKAMVETINVPPLDHFQVITEHPRDDIVYDPAYLDIKRTDNVVFVQITLNAGRTTEMKRALYKRLVGLLAADPGIWPEDVVINLVEVGKENWSFGNGIASYA
;
A
#
# COMPACT_ATOMS: atom_id res chain seq x y z
N MET A 1 9.40 -2.37 -9.90
CA MET A 1 8.69 -1.09 -9.88
C MET A 1 7.31 -1.29 -9.29
N PRO A 2 6.91 -0.56 -8.29
CA PRO A 2 5.55 -0.62 -7.79
C PRO A 2 4.72 0.60 -8.20
N LEU A 3 3.44 0.36 -8.45
CA LEU A 3 2.43 1.39 -8.46
C LEU A 3 1.52 1.12 -7.26
N VAL A 4 1.40 2.08 -6.37
CA VAL A 4 0.64 1.93 -5.14
C VAL A 4 -0.66 2.71 -5.23
N ARG A 5 -1.76 2.06 -4.87
CA ARG A 5 -3.06 2.71 -4.66
C ARG A 5 -3.44 2.58 -3.20
N ILE A 6 -3.72 3.71 -2.57
CA ILE A 6 -4.11 3.78 -1.17
C ILE A 6 -5.51 4.38 -1.12
N SER A 7 -6.44 3.66 -0.52
CA SER A 7 -7.83 4.09 -0.41
C SER A 7 -8.25 4.09 1.05
N LEU A 8 -8.87 5.18 1.49
CA LEU A 8 -9.33 5.35 2.85
C LEU A 8 -10.56 6.24 2.89
N MET A 9 -11.24 6.27 4.03
CA MET A 9 -12.37 7.16 4.23
C MET A 9 -11.91 8.61 4.39
N GLN A 10 -12.68 9.54 3.85
CA GLN A 10 -12.44 10.97 3.99
C GLN A 10 -12.62 11.43 5.45
N GLY A 11 -12.08 12.59 5.77
CA GLY A 11 -12.24 13.23 7.08
C GLY A 11 -10.95 13.42 7.83
N LYS A 12 -9.83 12.93 7.29
CA LYS A 12 -8.50 13.14 7.89
C LYS A 12 -7.76 14.27 7.17
N PRO A 13 -6.84 14.97 7.83
CA PRO A 13 -6.06 16.03 7.18
C PRO A 13 -5.11 15.48 6.12
N ALA A 14 -4.64 16.33 5.22
CA ALA A 14 -3.71 15.96 4.15
C ALA A 14 -2.41 15.34 4.70
N SER A 15 -1.94 15.79 5.86
CA SER A 15 -0.76 15.24 6.52
C SER A 15 -0.91 13.75 6.88
N TYR A 16 -2.12 13.32 7.21
CA TYR A 16 -2.42 11.91 7.50
C TYR A 16 -2.15 11.04 6.26
N ARG A 17 -2.60 11.48 5.10
CA ARG A 17 -2.37 10.74 3.84
C ARG A 17 -0.90 10.75 3.45
N ALA A 18 -0.22 11.88 3.61
CA ALA A 18 1.21 11.99 3.31
C ALA A 18 2.04 11.02 4.15
N VAL A 19 1.73 10.89 5.44
CA VAL A 19 2.42 9.97 6.35
C VAL A 19 2.19 8.51 5.93
N ILE A 20 0.97 8.15 5.54
CA ILE A 20 0.66 6.80 5.07
C ILE A 20 1.48 6.48 3.81
N GLY A 21 1.49 7.38 2.83
CA GLY A 21 2.25 7.19 1.59
C GLY A 21 3.75 7.02 1.85
N ALA A 22 4.31 7.84 2.73
CA ALA A 22 5.71 7.74 3.12
C ALA A 22 6.03 6.40 3.82
N ALA A 23 5.13 5.93 4.69
CA ALA A 23 5.30 4.64 5.37
C ALA A 23 5.28 3.46 4.38
N VAL A 24 4.37 3.48 3.43
CA VAL A 24 4.29 2.43 2.39
C VAL A 24 5.59 2.40 1.58
N HIS A 25 6.07 3.54 1.14
CA HIS A 25 7.32 3.62 0.38
C HIS A 25 8.52 3.12 1.19
N LYS A 26 8.65 3.58 2.43
CA LYS A 26 9.73 3.14 3.32
C LYS A 26 9.71 1.63 3.54
N ALA A 27 8.54 1.05 3.80
CA ALA A 27 8.42 -0.39 4.00
C ALA A 27 8.86 -1.17 2.75
N MET A 28 8.49 -0.71 1.56
CA MET A 28 8.89 -1.35 0.30
C MET A 28 10.40 -1.25 0.06
N VAL A 29 11.00 -0.10 0.32
CA VAL A 29 12.45 0.09 0.19
C VAL A 29 13.21 -0.85 1.12
N GLU A 30 12.75 -0.97 2.36
CA GLU A 30 13.44 -1.76 3.39
C GLU A 30 13.26 -3.27 3.22
N THR A 31 12.16 -3.73 2.62
CA THR A 31 11.81 -5.16 2.68
C THR A 31 11.78 -5.87 1.33
N ILE A 32 11.46 -5.18 0.25
CA ILE A 32 11.30 -5.80 -1.07
C ILE A 32 12.19 -5.16 -2.15
N ASN A 33 13.24 -4.48 -1.74
CA ASN A 33 14.27 -3.94 -2.63
C ASN A 33 13.77 -2.94 -3.66
N VAL A 34 12.81 -2.11 -3.30
CA VAL A 34 12.36 -1.00 -4.16
C VAL A 34 13.40 0.11 -4.09
N PRO A 35 13.89 0.61 -5.25
CA PRO A 35 14.80 1.76 -5.24
C PRO A 35 14.15 3.00 -4.60
N PRO A 36 14.87 3.79 -3.81
CA PRO A 36 14.30 4.95 -3.11
C PRO A 36 13.61 5.98 -4.02
N LEU A 37 14.07 6.13 -5.25
CA LEU A 37 13.48 7.09 -6.21
C LEU A 37 12.30 6.52 -7.00
N ASP A 38 12.05 5.23 -6.88
CA ASP A 38 10.94 4.55 -7.51
C ASP A 38 9.66 4.74 -6.67
N HIS A 39 9.01 5.87 -6.86
CA HIS A 39 7.96 6.33 -5.97
C HIS A 39 6.73 6.80 -6.77
N PHE A 40 5.77 5.90 -6.96
CA PHE A 40 4.53 6.16 -7.68
C PHE A 40 3.34 5.74 -6.83
N GLN A 41 2.53 6.71 -6.42
CA GLN A 41 1.38 6.48 -5.54
C GLN A 41 0.19 7.31 -5.97
N VAL A 42 -0.98 6.71 -5.88
CA VAL A 42 -2.26 7.41 -6.00
C VAL A 42 -3.02 7.19 -4.69
N ILE A 43 -3.34 8.27 -4.00
CA ILE A 43 -4.04 8.21 -2.71
C ILE A 43 -5.41 8.84 -2.89
N THR A 44 -6.47 8.08 -2.60
CA THR A 44 -7.85 8.54 -2.76
C THR A 44 -8.61 8.43 -1.46
N GLU A 45 -9.35 9.50 -1.16
CA GLU A 45 -10.33 9.50 -0.08
C GLU A 45 -11.71 9.21 -0.65
N HIS A 46 -12.52 8.51 0.13
CA HIS A 46 -13.87 8.13 -0.27
C HIS A 46 -14.87 8.52 0.79
N PRO A 47 -16.11 8.93 0.39
CA PRO A 47 -17.22 8.99 1.32
C PRO A 47 -17.42 7.63 1.99
N ARG A 48 -17.94 7.64 3.22
CA ARG A 48 -18.14 6.40 3.98
C ARG A 48 -18.94 5.35 3.21
N ASP A 49 -19.94 5.78 2.43
CA ASP A 49 -20.80 4.85 1.69
C ASP A 49 -20.09 4.16 0.52
N ASP A 50 -18.93 4.65 0.11
CA ASP A 50 -18.18 4.11 -1.03
C ASP A 50 -17.11 3.10 -0.63
N ILE A 51 -16.93 2.85 0.66
CA ILE A 51 -16.04 1.81 1.18
C ILE A 51 -16.86 0.81 1.97
N VAL A 52 -16.79 -0.45 1.54
CA VAL A 52 -17.44 -1.57 2.23
C VAL A 52 -16.36 -2.50 2.75
N TYR A 53 -16.42 -2.81 4.03
CA TYR A 53 -15.54 -3.78 4.65
C TYR A 53 -16.32 -4.61 5.66
N ASP A 54 -15.90 -5.87 5.85
CA ASP A 54 -16.45 -6.70 6.91
C ASP A 54 -15.71 -6.38 8.22
N PRO A 55 -16.44 -6.02 9.29
CA PRO A 55 -15.80 -5.59 10.53
C PRO A 55 -15.17 -6.72 11.34
N ALA A 56 -15.35 -7.98 10.95
CA ALA A 56 -14.92 -9.13 11.76
C ALA A 56 -14.36 -10.30 10.96
N TYR A 57 -14.21 -10.18 9.65
CA TYR A 57 -13.70 -11.28 8.80
C TYR A 57 -12.34 -11.76 9.29
N LEU A 58 -12.16 -13.07 9.41
CA LEU A 58 -10.98 -13.74 9.95
C LEU A 58 -10.68 -13.37 11.42
N ASP A 59 -11.73 -13.01 12.17
CA ASP A 59 -11.61 -12.54 13.57
C ASP A 59 -10.75 -11.29 13.73
N ILE A 60 -10.59 -10.52 12.67
CA ILE A 60 -9.90 -9.23 12.69
C ILE A 60 -10.93 -8.12 12.83
N LYS A 61 -10.87 -7.38 13.91
CA LYS A 61 -11.82 -6.30 14.21
C LYS A 61 -11.37 -5.01 13.52
N ARG A 62 -12.14 -4.58 12.53
CA ARG A 62 -11.85 -3.38 11.74
C ARG A 62 -12.76 -2.23 12.14
N THR A 63 -12.29 -1.01 11.88
CA THR A 63 -13.02 0.23 12.12
C THR A 63 -13.11 1.06 10.85
N ASP A 64 -13.75 2.22 10.94
CA ASP A 64 -13.81 3.16 9.81
C ASP A 64 -12.45 3.79 9.47
N ASN A 65 -11.41 3.52 10.27
CA ASN A 65 -10.03 3.90 9.94
C ASN A 65 -9.34 2.88 9.01
N VAL A 66 -10.08 1.94 8.45
CA VAL A 66 -9.56 0.96 7.50
C VAL A 66 -8.85 1.63 6.32
N VAL A 67 -7.69 1.09 5.96
CA VAL A 67 -6.88 1.55 4.83
C VAL A 67 -6.61 0.37 3.92
N PHE A 68 -6.91 0.54 2.64
CA PHE A 68 -6.58 -0.44 1.60
C PHE A 68 -5.32 0.01 0.89
N VAL A 69 -4.29 -0.84 0.91
CA VAL A 69 -3.03 -0.61 0.21
C VAL A 69 -2.89 -1.68 -0.86
N GLN A 70 -3.07 -1.29 -2.11
CA GLN A 70 -2.88 -2.18 -3.25
C GLN A 70 -1.59 -1.82 -3.96
N ILE A 71 -0.71 -2.80 -4.12
CA ILE A 71 0.59 -2.62 -4.73
C ILE A 71 0.69 -3.51 -5.96
N THR A 72 0.81 -2.90 -7.13
CA THR A 72 1.13 -3.60 -8.37
C THR A 72 2.64 -3.57 -8.54
N LEU A 73 3.26 -4.73 -8.70
CA LEU A 73 4.71 -4.87 -8.73
C LEU A 73 5.12 -6.05 -9.62
N ASN A 74 6.39 -6.07 -10.01
CA ASN A 74 6.94 -7.21 -10.74
C ASN A 74 6.92 -8.48 -9.88
N ALA A 75 6.58 -9.60 -10.51
CA ALA A 75 6.70 -10.92 -9.89
C ALA A 75 8.16 -11.23 -9.53
N GLY A 76 8.36 -12.11 -8.56
CA GLY A 76 9.68 -12.64 -8.20
C GLY A 76 10.08 -12.45 -6.74
N ARG A 77 9.33 -11.70 -5.93
CA ARG A 77 9.61 -11.60 -4.49
C ARG A 77 9.14 -12.86 -3.79
N THR A 78 9.90 -13.28 -2.79
CA THR A 78 9.56 -14.46 -1.99
C THR A 78 8.43 -14.21 -1.01
N THR A 79 7.82 -15.27 -0.51
CA THR A 79 6.79 -15.16 0.54
C THR A 79 7.35 -14.50 1.80
N GLU A 80 8.60 -14.79 2.16
CA GLU A 80 9.27 -14.19 3.31
C GLU A 80 9.43 -12.68 3.16
N MET A 81 9.81 -12.22 1.96
CA MET A 81 9.89 -10.79 1.65
C MET A 81 8.52 -10.11 1.78
N LYS A 82 7.47 -10.75 1.29
CA LYS A 82 6.11 -10.23 1.39
C LYS A 82 5.63 -10.16 2.84
N ARG A 83 5.92 -11.19 3.62
CA ARG A 83 5.61 -11.18 5.07
C ARG A 83 6.35 -10.04 5.79
N ALA A 84 7.60 -9.82 5.46
CA ALA A 84 8.39 -8.73 6.03
C ALA A 84 7.79 -7.36 5.67
N LEU A 85 7.35 -7.21 4.43
CA LEU A 85 6.67 -5.99 3.97
C LEU A 85 5.41 -5.71 4.79
N TYR A 86 4.54 -6.69 4.94
CA TYR A 86 3.29 -6.54 5.69
C TYR A 86 3.57 -6.15 7.14
N LYS A 87 4.48 -6.86 7.78
CA LYS A 87 4.84 -6.59 9.18
C LYS A 87 5.44 -5.19 9.35
N ARG A 88 6.33 -4.82 8.46
CA ARG A 88 7.00 -3.50 8.54
C ARG A 88 6.02 -2.36 8.32
N LEU A 89 5.17 -2.48 7.30
CA LEU A 89 4.17 -1.45 7.00
C LEU A 89 3.21 -1.25 8.18
N VAL A 90 2.68 -2.32 8.71
CA VAL A 90 1.76 -2.26 9.86
C VAL A 90 2.44 -1.62 11.06
N GLY A 91 3.70 -1.95 11.33
CA GLY A 91 4.47 -1.35 12.43
C GLY A 91 4.69 0.14 12.25
N LEU A 92 5.01 0.58 11.03
CA LEU A 92 5.19 2.01 10.72
C LEU A 92 3.88 2.78 10.88
N LEU A 93 2.77 2.23 10.39
CA LEU A 93 1.46 2.89 10.48
C LEU A 93 0.92 2.94 11.90
N ALA A 94 1.24 1.96 12.73
CA ALA A 94 0.88 1.98 14.15
C ALA A 94 1.64 3.08 14.89
N ALA A 95 2.90 3.31 14.56
CA ALA A 95 3.72 4.36 15.16
C ALA A 95 3.27 5.76 14.72
N ASP A 96 2.94 5.94 13.44
CA ASP A 96 2.51 7.20 12.86
C ASP A 96 1.77 6.93 11.54
N PRO A 97 0.53 7.34 11.39
CA PRO A 97 -0.28 8.26 12.21
C PRO A 97 -1.05 7.57 13.36
N GLY A 98 -0.79 6.32 13.66
CA GLY A 98 -1.49 5.61 14.72
C GLY A 98 -2.66 4.78 14.21
N ILE A 99 -2.50 4.12 13.07
CA ILE A 99 -3.49 3.21 12.52
C ILE A 99 -3.32 1.84 13.18
N TRP A 100 -4.39 1.27 13.67
CA TRP A 100 -4.35 -0.07 14.26
C TRP A 100 -4.00 -1.11 13.20
N PRO A 101 -3.20 -2.14 13.55
CA PRO A 101 -2.85 -3.22 12.62
C PRO A 101 -4.06 -3.86 11.97
N GLU A 102 -5.16 -3.99 12.70
CA GLU A 102 -6.41 -4.59 12.22
C GLU A 102 -7.05 -3.80 11.07
N ASP A 103 -6.73 -2.52 10.96
CA ASP A 103 -7.31 -1.64 9.94
C ASP A 103 -6.48 -1.55 8.64
N VAL A 104 -5.40 -2.31 8.53
CA VAL A 104 -4.55 -2.28 7.35
C VAL A 104 -4.78 -3.52 6.49
N VAL A 105 -5.35 -3.32 5.30
CA VAL A 105 -5.57 -4.38 4.32
C VAL A 105 -4.58 -4.17 3.17
N ILE A 106 -3.75 -5.17 2.91
CA ILE A 106 -2.71 -5.09 1.87
C ILE A 106 -2.98 -6.16 0.82
N ASN A 107 -2.93 -5.76 -0.44
CA ASN A 107 -3.08 -6.66 -1.57
C ASN A 107 -1.98 -6.41 -2.58
N LEU A 108 -1.30 -7.46 -3.01
CA LEU A 108 -0.24 -7.39 -4.02
C LEU A 108 -0.78 -7.93 -5.35
N VAL A 109 -0.52 -7.20 -6.43
CA VAL A 109 -0.84 -7.61 -7.80
C VAL A 109 0.47 -7.78 -8.55
N GLU A 110 0.84 -9.01 -8.85
CA GLU A 110 2.09 -9.31 -9.55
C GLU A 110 1.90 -9.26 -11.05
N VAL A 111 2.85 -8.63 -11.75
CA VAL A 111 2.85 -8.50 -13.21
C VAL A 111 4.21 -8.84 -13.78
N GLY A 112 4.25 -9.15 -15.08
CA GLY A 112 5.50 -9.28 -15.81
C GLY A 112 6.11 -7.92 -16.14
N LYS A 113 7.43 -7.90 -16.38
CA LYS A 113 8.17 -6.66 -16.67
C LYS A 113 7.67 -5.95 -17.92
N GLU A 114 7.19 -6.69 -18.91
CA GLU A 114 6.65 -6.17 -20.16
C GLU A 114 5.34 -5.38 -19.97
N ASN A 115 4.74 -5.45 -18.78
CA ASN A 115 3.48 -4.77 -18.49
C ASN A 115 3.66 -3.32 -18.03
N TRP A 116 4.88 -2.79 -18.12
CA TRP A 116 5.17 -1.43 -17.69
C TRP A 116 5.61 -0.52 -18.83
N SER A 117 5.03 0.66 -18.86
CA SER A 117 5.57 1.82 -19.55
C SER A 117 5.57 3.00 -18.57
N PHE A 118 6.75 3.50 -18.23
CA PHE A 118 6.91 4.61 -17.28
C PHE A 118 6.92 5.97 -17.94
N GLY A 119 6.61 6.02 -19.21
CA GLY A 119 6.54 7.26 -19.97
C GLY A 119 7.03 7.07 -21.40
N ASN A 120 6.75 8.05 -22.23
CA ASN A 120 7.15 8.09 -23.64
C ASN A 120 6.62 6.91 -24.49
N GLY A 121 5.68 6.12 -23.96
CA GLY A 121 5.13 4.95 -24.67
C GLY A 121 6.13 3.82 -24.87
N ILE A 122 7.18 3.76 -24.06
CA ILE A 122 8.25 2.76 -24.18
C ILE A 122 8.00 1.65 -23.15
N ALA A 123 8.18 0.39 -23.57
CA ALA A 123 8.20 -0.75 -22.65
C ALA A 123 9.52 -0.72 -21.87
N SER A 124 9.51 -0.11 -20.70
CA SER A 124 10.72 0.32 -19.99
C SER A 124 11.63 -0.83 -19.54
N TYR A 125 11.09 -2.05 -19.43
CA TYR A 125 11.84 -3.24 -19.00
C TYR A 125 11.90 -4.37 -20.03
N ALA A 126 11.28 -4.17 -21.15
CA ALA A 126 11.25 -5.20 -22.21
C ALA A 126 12.44 -5.09 -23.16
#